data_9b1e31491fa9cd6c5a0e7a75d577c3b5
#
_entry.id   9b1e31491fa9cd6c5a0e7a75d577c3b5
#
_cell.length_a   1.000
_cell.length_b   1.000
_cell.length_c   1.000
_cell.angle_alpha   90.00
_cell.angle_beta   90.00
_cell.angle_gamma   90.00
#
_symmetry.space_group_name_H-M   'P 1'
#
loop_
_entity.id
_entity.type
_entity.pdbx_description
1 polymer ?
#
loop_
_entity_poly.entity_id
_entity_poly.type
_entity_poly.pdbx_seq_one_letter_code
_entity_poly.pdbx_strand_id
1 'polypeptide(L)'
;MQRIAKKAGTLTLSLDLFDEVDLMMESSNEGRTWFIKESRLVHRHAEIGRSYEILVQASALAALIARNTVDEASRAAVADLLRIALAAFGTADRADIVYFKSLYRFVRAEGYPLKEQWFPTLPAADRTSAAELLNRPLSTQTALPAVVTRLRRRLEEYLRGHTEILID
;
A
#
# COMPACT_ATOMS: atom_id res chain seq x y z
N MET A 1 13.86 13.29 -38.03
CA MET A 1 12.82 13.94 -37.23
C MET A 1 11.47 13.49 -37.79
N GLN A 2 10.93 12.36 -37.30
CA GLN A 2 9.65 11.79 -37.79
C GLN A 2 8.51 12.40 -36.99
N ARG A 3 7.60 13.08 -37.65
CA ARG A 3 6.35 13.59 -37.08
C ARG A 3 5.40 12.42 -36.83
N ILE A 4 5.13 12.14 -35.57
CA ILE A 4 4.04 11.25 -35.19
C ILE A 4 2.72 11.96 -35.51
N ALA A 5 1.99 11.41 -36.48
CA ALA A 5 0.67 11.91 -36.86
C ALA A 5 -0.29 11.73 -35.67
N LYS A 6 -0.81 12.82 -35.12
CA LYS A 6 -1.92 12.80 -34.15
C LYS A 6 -3.16 12.23 -34.82
N LYS A 7 -3.54 11.01 -34.50
CA LYS A 7 -4.86 10.46 -34.84
C LYS A 7 -5.90 11.20 -34.03
N ALA A 8 -6.79 11.90 -34.70
CA ALA A 8 -7.89 12.64 -34.07
C ALA A 8 -8.78 11.68 -33.29
N GLY A 9 -9.08 12.01 -32.04
CA GLY A 9 -10.14 11.36 -31.25
C GLY A 9 -9.75 10.53 -30.05
N THR A 10 -8.46 10.33 -29.72
CA THR A 10 -8.08 9.66 -28.48
C THR A 10 -8.00 10.71 -27.38
N LEU A 11 -8.98 10.78 -26.50
CA LEU A 11 -8.86 11.44 -25.20
C LEU A 11 -7.65 10.82 -24.52
N THR A 12 -6.56 11.58 -24.43
CA THR A 12 -5.37 11.16 -23.67
C THR A 12 -5.82 11.17 -22.22
N LEU A 13 -6.11 10.01 -21.67
CA LEU A 13 -6.42 9.86 -20.25
C LEU A 13 -5.17 10.34 -19.48
N SER A 14 -5.29 11.48 -18.80
CA SER A 14 -4.24 11.93 -17.89
C SER A 14 -4.35 11.08 -16.63
N LEU A 15 -3.45 10.14 -16.50
CA LEU A 15 -3.32 9.34 -15.27
C LEU A 15 -2.57 10.16 -14.22
N ASP A 16 -2.98 9.99 -12.98
CA ASP A 16 -2.37 10.61 -11.81
C ASP A 16 -1.86 9.54 -10.85
N LEU A 17 -1.08 9.97 -9.86
CA LEU A 17 -0.58 9.07 -8.82
C LEU A 17 -1.77 8.45 -8.04
N PHE A 18 -1.68 7.16 -7.78
CA PHE A 18 -2.72 6.35 -7.14
C PHE A 18 -4.01 6.15 -7.95
N ASP A 19 -4.08 6.52 -9.22
CA ASP A 19 -5.19 6.11 -10.08
C ASP A 19 -5.21 4.58 -10.20
N GLU A 20 -6.35 3.96 -9.96
CA GLU A 20 -6.60 2.56 -10.29
C GLU A 20 -7.03 2.48 -11.74
N VAL A 21 -6.33 1.66 -12.54
CA VAL A 21 -6.55 1.56 -13.97
C VAL A 21 -6.62 0.10 -14.42
N ASP A 22 -7.51 -0.18 -15.36
CA ASP A 22 -7.45 -1.39 -16.17
C ASP A 22 -6.52 -1.15 -17.35
N LEU A 23 -5.59 -2.06 -17.57
CA LEU A 23 -4.65 -2.02 -18.67
C LEU A 23 -4.83 -3.24 -19.58
N MET A 24 -5.04 -2.98 -20.87
CA MET A 24 -4.88 -4.01 -21.90
C MET A 24 -3.43 -3.95 -22.40
N MET A 25 -2.70 -5.04 -22.20
CA MET A 25 -1.30 -5.13 -22.60
C MET A 25 -1.12 -6.24 -23.63
N GLU A 26 -0.19 -6.02 -24.57
CA GLU A 26 0.20 -6.98 -25.61
C GLU A 26 1.70 -7.16 -25.60
N SER A 27 2.17 -8.38 -25.79
CA SER A 27 3.58 -8.70 -26.00
C SER A 27 3.79 -9.40 -27.33
N SER A 28 4.76 -8.92 -28.12
CA SER A 28 5.14 -9.51 -29.39
C SER A 28 6.36 -10.44 -29.30
N ASN A 29 6.95 -10.59 -28.10
CA ASN A 29 8.22 -11.31 -27.89
C ASN A 29 8.17 -12.21 -26.64
N GLU A 30 7.14 -13.01 -26.49
CA GLU A 30 6.96 -14.00 -25.42
C GLU A 30 7.03 -13.40 -24.00
N GLY A 31 6.49 -12.20 -23.82
CA GLY A 31 6.43 -11.54 -22.52
C GLY A 31 7.70 -10.78 -22.10
N ARG A 32 8.71 -10.65 -22.96
CA ARG A 32 9.93 -9.87 -22.66
C ARG A 32 9.68 -8.36 -22.66
N THR A 33 8.74 -7.89 -23.49
CA THR A 33 8.36 -6.48 -23.56
C THR A 33 6.86 -6.38 -23.70
N TRP A 34 6.23 -5.53 -22.90
CA TRP A 34 4.81 -5.30 -22.90
C TRP A 34 4.47 -3.89 -23.37
N PHE A 35 3.46 -3.79 -24.21
CA PHE A 35 2.94 -2.52 -24.73
C PHE A 35 1.52 -2.32 -24.21
N ILE A 36 1.25 -1.15 -23.66
CA ILE A 36 -0.10 -0.77 -23.27
C ILE A 36 -0.89 -0.42 -24.54
N LYS A 37 -1.94 -1.18 -24.84
CA LYS A 37 -2.85 -0.94 -25.96
C LYS A 37 -4.00 -0.03 -25.57
N GLU A 38 -4.54 -0.29 -24.40
CA GLU A 38 -5.65 0.46 -23.84
C GLU A 38 -5.43 0.68 -22.34
N SER A 39 -5.92 1.82 -21.85
CA SER A 39 -5.98 2.10 -20.42
C SER A 39 -7.35 2.72 -20.10
N ARG A 40 -7.98 2.21 -19.05
CA ARG A 40 -9.26 2.72 -18.55
C ARG A 40 -9.12 3.07 -17.08
N LEU A 41 -9.43 4.30 -16.72
CA LEU A 41 -9.52 4.71 -15.32
C LEU A 41 -10.69 3.98 -14.65
N VAL A 42 -10.40 3.24 -13.58
CA VAL A 42 -11.38 2.55 -12.73
C VAL A 42 -11.76 3.44 -11.56
N HIS A 43 -10.75 3.96 -10.85
CA HIS A 43 -10.97 4.82 -9.69
C HIS A 43 -9.83 5.83 -9.53
N ARG A 44 -10.18 7.05 -9.12
CA ARG A 44 -9.22 8.12 -8.82
C ARG A 44 -9.23 8.45 -7.33
N HIS A 45 -8.06 8.36 -6.70
CA HIS A 45 -7.89 8.68 -5.28
C HIS A 45 -7.38 10.13 -5.10
N ALA A 46 -8.08 11.12 -5.69
CA ALA A 46 -7.67 12.53 -5.65
C ALA A 46 -7.48 13.08 -4.22
N GLU A 47 -8.21 12.53 -3.26
CA GLU A 47 -8.17 12.95 -1.86
C GLU A 47 -6.82 12.71 -1.17
N ILE A 48 -5.99 11.79 -1.70
CA ILE A 48 -4.66 11.52 -1.14
C ILE A 48 -3.75 12.74 -1.27
N GLY A 49 -3.90 13.53 -2.34
CA GLY A 49 -3.11 14.74 -2.57
C GLY A 49 -3.43 15.94 -1.67
N ARG A 50 -4.49 15.88 -0.84
CA ARG A 50 -4.93 17.00 0.02
C ARG A 50 -3.95 17.37 1.13
N SER A 51 -3.06 16.46 1.51
CA SER A 51 -2.10 16.64 2.60
C SER A 51 -0.78 15.94 2.27
N TYR A 52 0.32 16.63 2.54
CA TYR A 52 1.66 16.08 2.37
C TYR A 52 1.89 14.81 3.23
N GLU A 53 1.37 14.79 4.45
CA GLU A 53 1.48 13.64 5.35
C GLU A 53 0.76 12.41 4.77
N ILE A 54 -0.45 12.59 4.26
CA ILE A 54 -1.21 11.51 3.62
C ILE A 54 -0.46 11.00 2.39
N LEU A 55 0.01 11.91 1.54
CA LEU A 55 0.75 11.58 0.33
C LEU A 55 2.01 10.75 0.65
N VAL A 56 2.79 11.15 1.65
CA VAL A 56 3.99 10.45 2.07
C VAL A 56 3.68 9.03 2.56
N GLN A 57 2.65 8.85 3.40
CA GLN A 57 2.30 7.53 3.93
C GLN A 57 1.73 6.61 2.84
N ALA A 58 0.89 7.13 1.95
CA ALA A 58 0.36 6.37 0.81
C ALA A 58 1.47 5.95 -0.16
N SER A 59 2.40 6.88 -0.48
CA SER A 59 3.56 6.59 -1.33
C SER A 59 4.48 5.55 -0.71
N ALA A 60 4.73 5.63 0.60
CA ALA A 60 5.54 4.65 1.32
C ALA A 60 4.92 3.24 1.26
N LEU A 61 3.59 3.13 1.41
CA LEU A 61 2.90 1.85 1.29
C LEU A 61 2.97 1.30 -0.14
N ALA A 62 2.70 2.14 -1.13
CA ALA A 62 2.77 1.72 -2.54
C ALA A 62 4.19 1.28 -2.93
N ALA A 63 5.21 2.02 -2.51
CA ALA A 63 6.61 1.68 -2.74
C ALA A 63 7.01 0.37 -2.02
N LEU A 64 6.54 0.15 -0.80
CA LEU A 64 6.74 -1.11 -0.07
C LEU A 64 6.20 -2.30 -0.87
N ILE A 65 4.95 -2.22 -1.31
CA ILE A 65 4.31 -3.30 -2.08
C ILE A 65 4.99 -3.51 -3.43
N ALA A 66 5.32 -2.43 -4.15
CA ALA A 66 5.98 -2.51 -5.45
C ALA A 66 7.40 -3.12 -5.39
N ARG A 67 8.08 -2.97 -4.27
CA ARG A 67 9.45 -3.45 -4.05
C ARG A 67 9.51 -4.92 -3.65
N ASN A 68 8.43 -5.43 -3.08
CA ASN A 68 8.35 -6.81 -2.63
C ASN A 68 7.65 -7.67 -3.69
N THR A 69 8.25 -8.80 -4.02
CA THR A 69 7.60 -9.77 -4.92
C THR A 69 6.41 -10.39 -4.20
N VAL A 70 5.23 -10.24 -4.76
CA VAL A 70 4.01 -10.82 -4.22
C VAL A 70 3.74 -12.16 -4.91
N ASP A 71 3.61 -13.22 -4.13
CA ASP A 71 3.25 -14.53 -4.63
C ASP A 71 1.93 -14.52 -5.40
N GLU A 72 1.81 -15.36 -6.42
CA GLU A 72 0.60 -15.43 -7.25
C GLU A 72 -0.65 -15.70 -6.41
N ALA A 73 -0.55 -16.56 -5.40
CA ALA A 73 -1.64 -16.86 -4.47
C ALA A 73 -2.08 -15.65 -3.63
N SER A 74 -1.16 -14.72 -3.32
CA SER A 74 -1.40 -13.54 -2.49
C SER A 74 -1.84 -12.31 -3.30
N ARG A 75 -1.66 -12.30 -4.63
CA ARG A 75 -1.88 -11.11 -5.47
C ARG A 75 -3.25 -10.47 -5.31
N ALA A 76 -4.32 -11.28 -5.30
CA ALA A 76 -5.67 -10.76 -5.14
C ALA A 76 -5.86 -10.10 -3.76
N ALA A 77 -5.38 -10.74 -2.70
CA ALA A 77 -5.47 -10.21 -1.34
C ALA A 77 -4.65 -8.92 -1.16
N VAL A 78 -3.47 -8.84 -1.78
CA VAL A 78 -2.63 -7.62 -1.74
C VAL A 78 -3.24 -6.50 -2.58
N ALA A 79 -3.84 -6.79 -3.74
CA ALA A 79 -4.56 -5.80 -4.54
C ALA A 79 -5.75 -5.22 -3.77
N ASP A 80 -6.54 -6.07 -3.11
CA ASP A 80 -7.66 -5.63 -2.27
C ASP A 80 -7.19 -4.83 -1.06
N LEU A 81 -6.10 -5.24 -0.43
CA LEU A 81 -5.47 -4.49 0.65
C LEU A 81 -5.06 -3.09 0.20
N LEU A 82 -4.41 -2.98 -0.96
CA LEU A 82 -3.98 -1.68 -1.51
C LEU A 82 -5.20 -0.79 -1.81
N ARG A 83 -6.24 -1.34 -2.44
CA ARG A 83 -7.49 -0.63 -2.73
C ARG A 83 -8.15 -0.09 -1.45
N ILE A 84 -8.27 -0.94 -0.41
CA ILE A 84 -8.82 -0.55 0.89
C ILE A 84 -7.95 0.51 1.57
N ALA A 85 -6.63 0.36 1.51
CA ALA A 85 -5.71 1.32 2.12
C ALA A 85 -5.76 2.69 1.43
N LEU A 86 -5.77 2.74 0.09
CA LEU A 86 -5.87 4.00 -0.66
C LEU A 86 -7.19 4.71 -0.39
N ALA A 87 -8.31 3.99 -0.33
CA ALA A 87 -9.60 4.56 0.07
C ALA A 87 -9.56 5.11 1.50
N ALA A 88 -8.91 4.39 2.44
CA ALA A 88 -8.75 4.84 3.81
C ALA A 88 -7.85 6.08 3.93
N PHE A 89 -6.77 6.19 3.17
CA PHE A 89 -5.95 7.41 3.10
C PHE A 89 -6.73 8.61 2.59
N GLY A 90 -7.67 8.40 1.65
CA GLY A 90 -8.55 9.45 1.15
C GLY A 90 -9.52 10.02 2.20
N THR A 91 -9.90 9.24 3.22
CA THR A 91 -10.97 9.59 4.16
C THR A 91 -10.52 9.78 5.60
N ALA A 92 -9.43 9.13 6.03
CA ALA A 92 -8.97 9.17 7.41
C ALA A 92 -8.08 10.38 7.71
N ASP A 93 -8.20 10.92 8.91
CA ASP A 93 -7.34 12.00 9.41
C ASP A 93 -5.99 11.47 9.95
N ARG A 94 -5.90 10.16 10.19
CA ARG A 94 -4.74 9.50 10.81
C ARG A 94 -4.05 8.57 9.81
N ALA A 95 -3.31 9.17 8.87
CA ALA A 95 -2.54 8.46 7.85
C ALA A 95 -1.49 7.49 8.43
N ASP A 96 -0.90 7.84 9.57
CA ASP A 96 0.03 7.00 10.33
C ASP A 96 -0.59 5.65 10.75
N ILE A 97 -1.85 5.68 11.19
CA ILE A 97 -2.59 4.47 11.59
C ILE A 97 -2.98 3.65 10.36
N VAL A 98 -3.41 4.30 9.28
CA VAL A 98 -3.71 3.61 8.02
C VAL A 98 -2.48 2.86 7.53
N TYR A 99 -1.31 3.51 7.49
CA TYR A 99 -0.07 2.88 7.09
C TYR A 99 0.28 1.68 7.98
N PHE A 100 0.29 1.87 9.31
CA PHE A 100 0.63 0.79 10.25
C PHE A 100 -0.27 -0.43 10.10
N LYS A 101 -1.59 -0.22 10.01
CA LYS A 101 -2.56 -1.33 9.81
C LYS A 101 -2.36 -2.03 8.47
N SER A 102 -2.07 -1.26 7.42
CA SER A 102 -1.82 -1.80 6.08
C SER A 102 -0.52 -2.59 6.00
N LEU A 103 0.56 -2.07 6.60
CA LEU A 103 1.83 -2.80 6.73
C LEU A 103 1.63 -4.14 7.46
N TYR A 104 0.95 -4.12 8.61
CA TYR A 104 0.68 -5.34 9.37
C TYR A 104 -0.13 -6.37 8.55
N ARG A 105 -1.14 -5.90 7.81
CA ARG A 105 -1.96 -6.77 6.95
C ARG A 105 -1.18 -7.32 5.77
N PHE A 106 -0.34 -6.50 5.14
CA PHE A 106 0.52 -6.91 4.04
C PHE A 106 1.44 -8.05 4.47
N VAL A 107 2.16 -7.87 5.56
CA VAL A 107 3.09 -8.89 6.11
C VAL A 107 2.36 -10.21 6.42
N ARG A 108 1.15 -10.12 6.95
CA ARG A 108 0.33 -11.32 7.19
C ARG A 108 -0.16 -11.98 5.90
N ALA A 109 -0.48 -11.20 4.87
CA ALA A 109 -0.87 -11.75 3.56
C ALA A 109 0.29 -12.49 2.90
N GLU A 110 1.53 -12.05 3.15
CA GLU A 110 2.76 -12.73 2.72
C GLU A 110 3.13 -13.94 3.61
N GLY A 111 2.25 -14.36 4.51
CA GLY A 111 2.39 -15.61 5.27
C GLY A 111 3.16 -15.49 6.59
N TYR A 112 3.61 -14.30 7.00
CA TYR A 112 4.35 -14.15 8.25
C TYR A 112 3.40 -14.11 9.46
N PRO A 113 3.57 -15.00 10.46
CA PRO A 113 2.67 -15.13 11.61
C PRO A 113 3.00 -14.09 12.70
N LEU A 114 2.74 -12.82 12.42
CA LEU A 114 3.08 -11.70 13.32
C LEU A 114 2.46 -11.82 14.71
N LYS A 115 1.27 -12.41 14.83
CA LYS A 115 0.59 -12.56 16.11
C LYS A 115 1.36 -13.52 17.03
N GLU A 116 1.92 -14.57 16.47
CA GLU A 116 2.61 -15.64 17.17
C GLU A 116 4.10 -15.31 17.40
N GLN A 117 4.71 -14.55 16.50
CA GLN A 117 6.15 -14.30 16.52
C GLN A 117 6.52 -12.87 16.95
N TRP A 118 5.88 -11.83 16.41
CA TRP A 118 6.20 -10.45 16.73
C TRP A 118 5.53 -9.96 18.02
N PHE A 119 4.24 -10.25 18.23
CA PHE A 119 3.52 -9.79 19.43
C PHE A 119 4.19 -10.20 20.74
N PRO A 120 4.69 -11.45 20.92
CA PRO A 120 5.38 -11.84 22.15
C PRO A 120 6.66 -11.05 22.43
N THR A 121 7.32 -10.49 21.40
CA THR A 121 8.54 -9.68 21.58
C THR A 121 8.26 -8.29 22.13
N LEU A 122 7.00 -7.82 22.08
CA LEU A 122 6.61 -6.51 22.55
C LEU A 122 6.51 -6.46 24.08
N PRO A 123 6.94 -5.35 24.71
CA PRO A 123 6.58 -5.04 26.10
C PRO A 123 5.07 -5.07 26.31
N ALA A 124 4.59 -5.42 27.51
CA ALA A 124 3.17 -5.58 27.79
C ALA A 124 2.32 -4.36 27.39
N ALA A 125 2.77 -3.15 27.70
CA ALA A 125 2.08 -1.90 27.31
C ALA A 125 1.99 -1.72 25.79
N ASP A 126 3.06 -2.01 25.05
CA ASP A 126 3.08 -1.92 23.59
C ASP A 126 2.21 -3.01 22.95
N ARG A 127 2.16 -4.18 23.54
CA ARG A 127 1.29 -5.28 23.09
C ARG A 127 -0.19 -4.91 23.19
N THR A 128 -0.60 -4.32 24.32
CA THR A 128 -1.97 -3.82 24.51
C THR A 128 -2.28 -2.73 23.48
N SER A 129 -1.40 -1.74 23.33
CA SER A 129 -1.56 -0.65 22.36
C SER A 129 -1.63 -1.15 20.92
N ALA A 130 -0.80 -2.13 20.54
CA ALA A 130 -0.82 -2.74 19.22
C ALA A 130 -2.12 -3.50 18.96
N ALA A 131 -2.60 -4.28 19.95
CA ALA A 131 -3.86 -4.99 19.85
C ALA A 131 -5.06 -4.03 19.68
N GLU A 132 -5.12 -2.96 20.48
CA GLU A 132 -6.15 -1.93 20.34
C GLU A 132 -6.07 -1.24 18.97
N LEU A 133 -4.88 -0.83 18.56
CA LEU A 133 -4.65 -0.14 17.29
C LEU A 133 -5.14 -1.00 16.10
N LEU A 134 -4.83 -2.29 16.10
CA LEU A 134 -5.20 -3.20 15.02
C LEU A 134 -6.69 -3.55 15.00
N ASN A 135 -7.34 -3.68 16.16
CA ASN A 135 -8.72 -4.16 16.27
C ASN A 135 -9.75 -3.03 16.17
N ARG A 136 -9.45 -1.80 16.62
CA ARG A 136 -10.40 -0.69 16.56
C ARG A 136 -10.57 -0.15 15.14
N PRO A 137 -11.79 0.24 14.72
CA PRO A 137 -12.01 0.97 13.47
C PRO A 137 -11.23 2.28 13.42
N LEU A 138 -10.90 2.77 12.24
CA LEU A 138 -10.15 4.03 12.05
C LEU A 138 -10.86 5.23 12.67
N SER A 139 -12.18 5.29 12.57
CA SER A 139 -13.01 6.37 13.09
C SER A 139 -13.03 6.47 14.64
N THR A 140 -12.64 5.41 15.34
CA THR A 140 -12.65 5.36 16.82
C THR A 140 -11.24 5.30 17.42
N GLN A 141 -10.22 5.53 16.60
CA GLN A 141 -8.82 5.48 17.03
C GLN A 141 -8.45 6.67 17.92
N THR A 142 -7.89 6.36 19.08
CA THR A 142 -7.44 7.35 20.06
C THR A 142 -5.94 7.26 20.34
N ALA A 143 -5.21 6.38 19.65
CA ALA A 143 -3.79 6.18 19.86
C ALA A 143 -2.99 7.46 19.58
N LEU A 144 -2.08 7.83 20.48
CA LEU A 144 -1.21 8.99 20.29
C LEU A 144 -0.23 8.73 19.12
N PRO A 145 0.10 9.74 18.30
CA PRO A 145 1.06 9.60 17.20
C PRO A 145 2.40 8.99 17.62
N ALA A 146 2.91 9.37 18.79
CA ALA A 146 4.16 8.81 19.33
C ALA A 146 4.07 7.29 19.61
N VAL A 147 2.90 6.78 19.98
CA VAL A 147 2.67 5.34 20.18
C VAL A 147 2.68 4.63 18.84
N VAL A 148 1.98 5.18 17.84
CA VAL A 148 1.92 4.62 16.48
C VAL A 148 3.31 4.57 15.86
N THR A 149 4.06 5.67 15.94
CA THR A 149 5.45 5.76 15.45
C THR A 149 6.35 4.72 16.10
N ARG A 150 6.25 4.56 17.43
CA ARG A 150 7.04 3.56 18.16
C ARG A 150 6.69 2.13 17.75
N LEU A 151 5.40 1.81 17.63
CA LEU A 151 4.95 0.48 17.22
C LEU A 151 5.35 0.18 15.77
N ARG A 152 5.22 1.15 14.87
CA ARG A 152 5.68 1.05 13.50
C ARG A 152 7.18 0.72 13.45
N ARG A 153 8.03 1.50 14.14
CA ARG A 153 9.48 1.25 14.18
C ARG A 153 9.80 -0.15 14.68
N ARG A 154 9.14 -0.62 15.76
CA ARG A 154 9.34 -1.98 16.29
C ARG A 154 8.94 -3.06 15.29
N LEU A 155 7.86 -2.84 14.53
CA LEU A 155 7.45 -3.77 13.48
C LEU A 155 8.48 -3.78 12.35
N GLU A 156 8.91 -2.61 11.87
CA GLU A 156 9.91 -2.49 10.81
C GLU A 156 11.28 -3.11 11.23
N GLU A 157 11.71 -2.90 12.46
CA GLU A 157 12.91 -3.53 13.03
C GLU A 157 12.79 -5.07 13.06
N TYR A 158 11.63 -5.57 13.48
CA TYR A 158 11.35 -7.00 13.44
C TYR A 158 11.39 -7.56 12.01
N LEU A 159 10.76 -6.88 11.06
CA LEU A 159 10.71 -7.32 9.67
C LEU A 159 12.10 -7.39 9.05
N ARG A 160 12.98 -6.40 9.28
CA ARG A 160 14.37 -6.42 8.79
C ARG A 160 15.19 -7.59 9.34
N GLY A 161 14.89 -8.05 10.54
CA GLY A 161 15.64 -9.12 11.19
C GLY A 161 15.08 -10.54 10.99
N HIS A 162 13.81 -10.67 10.60
CA HIS A 162 13.10 -11.95 10.66
C HIS A 162 12.29 -12.30 9.42
N THR A 163 12.32 -11.46 8.38
CA THR A 163 11.58 -11.69 7.15
C THR A 163 12.42 -11.30 5.93
N GLU A 164 11.96 -11.70 4.75
CA GLU A 164 12.53 -11.26 3.48
C GLU A 164 11.89 -9.98 2.94
N ILE A 165 10.97 -9.37 3.70
CA ILE A 165 10.29 -8.14 3.31
C ILE A 165 11.28 -6.96 3.33
N LEU A 166 11.45 -6.34 2.17
CA LEU A 166 12.31 -5.18 1.98
C LEU A 166 11.62 -3.92 2.52
N ILE A 167 12.18 -3.36 3.57
CA ILE A 167 11.76 -2.09 4.20
C ILE A 167 12.92 -1.11 4.17
N ASP A 168 12.63 0.14 3.84
CA ASP A 168 13.61 1.26 3.87
C ASP A 168 14.05 1.61 5.28
#